data_05f29796f60e372b496057a57cbaae5b
#
_entry.id   05f29796f60e372b496057a57cbaae5b
#
_cell.length_a   1.000
_cell.length_b   1.000
_cell.length_c   1.000
_cell.angle_alpha   90.00
_cell.angle_beta   90.00
_cell.angle_gamma   90.00
#
_symmetry.space_group_name_H-M   'P 1'
#
loop_
_entity.id
_entity.type
_entity.pdbx_description
1 polymer ?
#
loop_
_entity_poly.entity_id
_entity_poly.type
_entity_poly.pdbx_seq_one_letter_code
_entity_poly.pdbx_strand_id
1 'polypeptide(L)'
;INYAKFAFTPDTENDRIVYSLKGIVGINDETVGQIIENRPYASFEDFYDKMYETGLLKKAQMVKLIKAGCFNEFDSQLMVMKQFIMKLVDVKTSLNMQNLKSIIRLGLLDGPEFHKWNQLFEIVFALKDNTYKVGKDKYFAISYDLLEDFIGVFGTADGLQALEDGSWSISEKEFKKMYDKILVPFKDIINKEDFIRAYNNAQFFEIWGDLADGTVAKWQMESVSYYNDEHELDGVDKDFYGITNFFDLDIKPKIIGMNNFKGRQFPIYETYTLIGTVLDRDKNKKQISVLTCDGVITVKAQGGSFSHYDKTISRNVGGKKQTIEKSWFTRGNLVMLKGYRREDQFVLKTYSKGSEKEHTVQLITDVREDGTILIKSERERV
;
A
#
# COMPACT_ATOMS: atom_id res chain seq x y z
N ILE A 1 -23.02 -4.57 -13.13
CA ILE A 1 -22.33 -4.28 -14.41
C ILE A 1 -23.29 -4.38 -15.60
N ASN A 2 -24.29 -5.24 -15.55
CA ASN A 2 -25.26 -5.40 -16.63
C ASN A 2 -26.31 -4.29 -16.72
N TYR A 3 -26.67 -3.66 -15.62
CA TYR A 3 -27.79 -2.71 -15.53
C TYR A 3 -27.38 -1.23 -15.55
N ALA A 4 -26.19 -0.91 -15.03
CA ALA A 4 -25.73 0.47 -14.95
C ALA A 4 -25.54 1.10 -16.33
N LYS A 5 -25.96 2.36 -16.48
CA LYS A 5 -25.86 3.12 -17.74
C LYS A 5 -24.79 4.20 -17.65
N PHE A 6 -24.71 5.00 -18.70
CA PHE A 6 -23.80 6.15 -18.76
C PHE A 6 -24.06 7.13 -17.63
N ALA A 7 -25.32 7.45 -17.37
CA ALA A 7 -25.79 8.36 -16.33
C ALA A 7 -26.57 7.60 -15.25
N PHE A 8 -26.79 8.24 -14.12
CA PHE A 8 -27.72 7.77 -13.10
C PHE A 8 -29.10 7.51 -13.71
N THR A 9 -29.69 6.36 -13.41
CA THR A 9 -30.95 5.95 -14.00
C THR A 9 -31.90 5.52 -12.89
N PRO A 10 -33.11 6.10 -12.81
CA PRO A 10 -34.12 5.61 -11.89
C PRO A 10 -34.60 4.22 -12.31
N ASP A 11 -34.69 3.32 -11.36
CA ASP A 11 -35.32 2.00 -11.46
C ASP A 11 -36.57 2.04 -10.61
N THR A 12 -37.66 2.49 -11.22
CA THR A 12 -38.94 2.72 -10.53
C THR A 12 -39.65 1.43 -10.12
N GLU A 13 -39.30 0.30 -10.72
CA GLU A 13 -39.85 -1.01 -10.35
C GLU A 13 -39.29 -1.49 -9.00
N ASN A 14 -38.04 -1.15 -8.71
CA ASN A 14 -37.36 -1.55 -7.48
C ASN A 14 -37.12 -0.39 -6.51
N ASP A 15 -37.73 0.77 -6.76
CA ASP A 15 -37.58 1.99 -5.95
C ASP A 15 -36.11 2.36 -5.60
N ARG A 16 -35.28 2.36 -6.63
CA ARG A 16 -33.84 2.64 -6.49
C ARG A 16 -33.27 3.47 -7.63
N ILE A 17 -32.11 4.05 -7.42
CA ILE A 17 -31.32 4.71 -8.46
C ILE A 17 -30.13 3.81 -8.80
N VAL A 18 -30.05 3.41 -10.07
CA VAL A 18 -28.89 2.68 -10.57
C VAL A 18 -27.73 3.66 -10.79
N TYR A 19 -26.59 3.38 -10.16
CA TYR A 19 -25.42 4.23 -10.22
C TYR A 19 -24.82 4.28 -11.63
N SER A 20 -24.29 5.44 -12.00
CA SER A 20 -23.68 5.71 -13.29
C SER A 20 -22.31 5.03 -13.41
N LEU A 21 -22.01 4.31 -14.50
CA LEU A 21 -20.66 3.83 -14.78
C LEU A 21 -19.66 4.97 -14.93
N LYS A 22 -20.08 6.10 -15.50
CA LYS A 22 -19.25 7.31 -15.61
C LYS A 22 -18.97 7.98 -14.27
N GLY A 23 -19.80 7.74 -13.27
CA GLY A 23 -19.59 8.23 -11.90
C GLY A 23 -18.42 7.55 -11.18
N ILE A 24 -17.95 6.43 -11.70
CA ILE A 24 -16.83 5.69 -11.10
C ILE A 24 -15.52 6.43 -11.41
N VAL A 25 -14.78 6.75 -10.38
CA VAL A 25 -13.51 7.49 -10.48
C VAL A 25 -12.49 6.76 -11.37
N GLY A 26 -12.08 7.38 -12.48
CA GLY A 26 -11.08 6.83 -13.40
C GLY A 26 -11.65 5.97 -14.53
N ILE A 27 -12.97 5.92 -14.70
CA ILE A 27 -13.64 5.30 -15.85
C ILE A 27 -14.03 6.40 -16.83
N ASN A 28 -13.58 6.31 -18.07
CA ASN A 28 -13.86 7.26 -19.14
C ASN A 28 -15.04 6.84 -20.02
N ASP A 29 -15.51 7.76 -20.85
CA ASP A 29 -16.69 7.57 -21.70
C ASP A 29 -16.53 6.39 -22.68
N GLU A 30 -15.35 6.25 -23.28
CA GLU A 30 -15.03 5.15 -24.20
C GLU A 30 -15.16 3.79 -23.50
N THR A 31 -14.60 3.67 -22.30
CA THR A 31 -14.71 2.45 -21.48
C THR A 31 -16.17 2.13 -21.15
N VAL A 32 -16.97 3.13 -20.81
CA VAL A 32 -18.41 2.94 -20.54
C VAL A 32 -19.13 2.44 -21.79
N GLY A 33 -18.85 3.03 -22.95
CA GLY A 33 -19.41 2.58 -24.24
C GLY A 33 -19.10 1.12 -24.50
N GLN A 34 -17.83 0.74 -24.41
CA GLN A 34 -17.38 -0.64 -24.62
C GLN A 34 -18.03 -1.64 -23.66
N ILE A 35 -18.18 -1.27 -22.36
CA ILE A 35 -18.88 -2.12 -21.39
C ILE A 35 -20.33 -2.35 -21.81
N ILE A 36 -21.04 -1.30 -22.24
CA ILE A 36 -22.45 -1.38 -22.62
C ILE A 36 -22.64 -2.19 -23.90
N GLU A 37 -21.78 -2.02 -24.89
CA GLU A 37 -21.84 -2.69 -26.19
C GLU A 37 -21.60 -4.20 -26.10
N ASN A 38 -20.79 -4.64 -25.15
CA ASN A 38 -20.42 -6.05 -24.98
C ASN A 38 -21.32 -6.83 -24.01
N ARG A 39 -22.41 -6.23 -23.53
CA ARG A 39 -23.43 -6.90 -22.69
C ARG A 39 -24.26 -7.92 -23.48
N PRO A 40 -24.87 -8.91 -22.81
CA PRO A 40 -24.83 -9.19 -21.38
C PRO A 40 -23.59 -9.97 -20.95
N TYR A 41 -23.27 -9.88 -19.65
CA TYR A 41 -22.23 -10.67 -19.00
C TYR A 41 -22.90 -11.70 -18.10
N ALA A 42 -22.51 -12.98 -18.26
CA ALA A 42 -23.09 -14.09 -17.50
C ALA A 42 -22.41 -14.28 -16.13
N SER A 43 -21.14 -13.85 -16.02
CA SER A 43 -20.32 -13.98 -14.81
C SER A 43 -19.17 -12.98 -14.84
N PHE A 44 -18.41 -12.90 -13.75
CA PHE A 44 -17.16 -12.15 -13.74
C PHE A 44 -16.13 -12.71 -14.74
N GLU A 45 -16.07 -14.03 -14.92
CA GLU A 45 -15.22 -14.70 -15.90
C GLU A 45 -15.55 -14.24 -17.32
N ASP A 46 -16.84 -14.28 -17.70
CA ASP A 46 -17.30 -13.83 -19.02
C ASP A 46 -16.97 -12.35 -19.27
N PHE A 47 -17.10 -11.49 -18.24
CA PHE A 47 -16.66 -10.10 -18.32
C PHE A 47 -15.15 -9.98 -18.51
N TYR A 48 -14.38 -10.75 -17.74
CA TYR A 48 -12.92 -10.75 -17.82
C TYR A 48 -12.46 -11.13 -19.24
N ASP A 49 -12.98 -12.21 -19.79
CA ASP A 49 -12.61 -12.69 -21.11
C ASP A 49 -12.99 -11.69 -22.22
N LYS A 50 -14.19 -11.11 -22.16
CA LYS A 50 -14.67 -10.15 -23.17
C LYS A 50 -13.96 -8.81 -23.12
N MET A 51 -13.59 -8.33 -21.93
CA MET A 51 -13.16 -6.96 -21.74
C MET A 51 -11.68 -6.83 -21.39
N TYR A 52 -11.13 -7.71 -20.55
CA TYR A 52 -9.75 -7.61 -20.08
C TYR A 52 -8.77 -8.40 -20.96
N GLU A 53 -9.05 -9.65 -21.27
CA GLU A 53 -8.21 -10.49 -22.15
C GLU A 53 -8.13 -9.92 -23.58
N THR A 54 -9.19 -9.29 -24.05
CA THR A 54 -9.19 -8.61 -25.36
C THR A 54 -8.45 -7.29 -25.36
N GLY A 55 -8.04 -6.80 -24.19
CA GLY A 55 -7.32 -5.52 -24.04
C GLY A 55 -8.22 -4.27 -24.09
N LEU A 56 -9.55 -4.42 -24.14
CA LEU A 56 -10.51 -3.32 -24.09
C LEU A 56 -10.46 -2.59 -22.74
N LEU A 57 -10.13 -3.30 -21.64
CA LEU A 57 -9.94 -2.74 -20.31
C LEU A 57 -8.50 -2.91 -19.82
N LYS A 58 -7.97 -1.86 -19.20
CA LYS A 58 -6.67 -1.89 -18.52
C LYS A 58 -6.84 -2.38 -17.07
N LYS A 59 -5.76 -2.95 -16.51
CA LYS A 59 -5.74 -3.43 -15.12
C LYS A 59 -6.28 -2.40 -14.10
N ALA A 60 -5.89 -1.14 -14.22
CA ALA A 60 -6.35 -0.09 -13.31
C ALA A 60 -7.87 0.15 -13.39
N GLN A 61 -8.46 0.06 -14.57
CA GLN A 61 -9.91 0.20 -14.77
C GLN A 61 -10.67 -0.99 -14.20
N MET A 62 -10.16 -2.23 -14.43
CA MET A 62 -10.73 -3.44 -13.83
C MET A 62 -10.77 -3.34 -12.30
N VAL A 63 -9.65 -2.95 -11.66
CA VAL A 63 -9.59 -2.74 -10.21
C VAL A 63 -10.62 -1.71 -9.74
N LYS A 64 -10.82 -0.61 -10.50
CA LYS A 64 -11.82 0.42 -10.16
C LYS A 64 -13.26 -0.11 -10.24
N LEU A 65 -13.58 -0.88 -11.24
CA LEU A 65 -14.90 -1.50 -11.38
C LEU A 65 -15.17 -2.50 -10.24
N ILE A 66 -14.18 -3.31 -9.87
CA ILE A 66 -14.29 -4.25 -8.74
C ILE A 66 -14.50 -3.47 -7.43
N LYS A 67 -13.68 -2.48 -7.16
CA LYS A 67 -13.78 -1.64 -5.95
C LYS A 67 -15.08 -0.83 -5.88
N ALA A 68 -15.68 -0.52 -7.02
CA ALA A 68 -16.98 0.13 -7.09
C ALA A 68 -18.18 -0.82 -6.88
N GLY A 69 -17.96 -2.12 -6.70
CA GLY A 69 -19.02 -3.10 -6.54
C GLY A 69 -19.81 -3.42 -7.82
N CYS A 70 -19.22 -3.16 -9.00
CA CYS A 70 -19.90 -3.38 -10.28
C CYS A 70 -20.26 -4.85 -10.55
N PHE A 71 -19.69 -5.78 -9.83
CA PHE A 71 -19.85 -7.23 -10.00
C PHE A 71 -20.60 -7.89 -8.84
N ASN A 72 -21.21 -7.12 -7.94
CA ASN A 72 -21.94 -7.64 -6.78
C ASN A 72 -23.17 -8.51 -7.17
N GLU A 73 -23.60 -8.44 -8.43
CA GLU A 73 -24.59 -9.36 -9.00
C GLU A 73 -24.05 -10.79 -9.18
N PHE A 74 -22.72 -10.98 -9.23
CA PHE A 74 -22.08 -12.27 -9.41
C PHE A 74 -21.47 -12.82 -8.12
N ASP A 75 -20.76 -11.95 -7.37
CA ASP A 75 -20.10 -12.32 -6.12
C ASP A 75 -19.70 -11.05 -5.32
N SER A 76 -19.29 -11.21 -4.06
CA SER A 76 -18.81 -10.11 -3.25
C SER A 76 -17.55 -9.45 -3.84
N GLN A 77 -17.37 -8.16 -3.57
CA GLN A 77 -16.21 -7.38 -4.05
C GLN A 77 -14.86 -8.05 -3.68
N LEU A 78 -14.76 -8.63 -2.48
CA LEU A 78 -13.57 -9.35 -2.03
C LEU A 78 -13.32 -10.60 -2.86
N MET A 79 -14.36 -11.40 -3.13
CA MET A 79 -14.22 -12.62 -3.91
C MET A 79 -13.90 -12.33 -5.38
N VAL A 80 -14.53 -11.32 -5.97
CA VAL A 80 -14.20 -10.87 -7.34
C VAL A 80 -12.76 -10.36 -7.42
N MET A 81 -12.30 -9.58 -6.44
CA MET A 81 -10.91 -9.12 -6.38
C MET A 81 -9.93 -10.30 -6.26
N LYS A 82 -10.25 -11.28 -5.43
CA LYS A 82 -9.45 -12.52 -5.31
C LYS A 82 -9.37 -13.27 -6.63
N GLN A 83 -10.50 -13.46 -7.30
CA GLN A 83 -10.55 -14.12 -8.63
C GLN A 83 -9.68 -13.36 -9.65
N PHE A 84 -9.78 -12.03 -9.68
CA PHE A 84 -8.98 -11.20 -10.57
C PHE A 84 -7.49 -11.33 -10.31
N ILE A 85 -7.07 -11.24 -9.04
CA ILE A 85 -5.65 -11.35 -8.66
C ILE A 85 -5.11 -12.75 -8.97
N MET A 86 -5.90 -13.81 -8.74
CA MET A 86 -5.48 -15.17 -9.10
C MET A 86 -5.17 -15.32 -10.60
N LYS A 87 -5.88 -14.60 -11.46
CA LYS A 87 -5.59 -14.57 -12.92
C LYS A 87 -4.33 -13.76 -13.26
N LEU A 88 -3.89 -12.86 -12.40
CA LEU A 88 -2.67 -12.05 -12.59
C LEU A 88 -1.40 -12.74 -12.07
N VAL A 89 -1.53 -13.73 -11.19
CA VAL A 89 -0.40 -14.48 -10.63
C VAL A 89 0.20 -15.37 -11.71
N ASP A 90 1.51 -15.24 -11.93
CA ASP A 90 2.27 -16.17 -12.77
C ASP A 90 2.57 -17.47 -11.98
N VAL A 91 1.58 -18.35 -11.93
CA VAL A 91 1.66 -19.61 -11.16
C VAL A 91 2.80 -20.47 -11.68
N LYS A 92 3.76 -20.79 -10.83
CA LYS A 92 4.87 -21.67 -11.14
C LYS A 92 4.62 -23.09 -10.63
N THR A 93 5.01 -24.05 -11.45
CA THR A 93 5.06 -25.49 -11.11
C THR A 93 6.47 -25.95 -10.81
N SER A 94 7.47 -25.15 -11.19
CA SER A 94 8.90 -25.36 -10.88
C SER A 94 9.61 -24.01 -10.82
N LEU A 95 10.69 -23.94 -10.03
CA LEU A 95 11.51 -22.75 -9.89
C LEU A 95 12.94 -23.01 -10.34
N ASN A 96 13.59 -22.01 -10.88
CA ASN A 96 14.97 -22.06 -11.31
C ASN A 96 15.71 -20.77 -10.94
N MET A 97 16.99 -20.65 -11.31
CA MET A 97 17.81 -19.49 -10.96
C MET A 97 17.37 -18.17 -11.60
N GLN A 98 16.50 -18.20 -12.63
CA GLN A 98 15.91 -16.99 -13.18
C GLN A 98 14.89 -16.37 -12.19
N ASN A 99 14.29 -17.21 -11.33
CA ASN A 99 13.33 -16.78 -10.30
C ASN A 99 14.03 -16.23 -9.04
N LEU A 100 15.35 -16.35 -8.91
CA LEU A 100 16.09 -16.00 -7.69
C LEU A 100 15.80 -14.56 -7.21
N LYS A 101 15.81 -13.58 -8.12
CA LYS A 101 15.51 -12.18 -7.73
C LYS A 101 14.10 -12.03 -7.14
N SER A 102 13.14 -12.77 -7.68
CA SER A 102 11.76 -12.75 -7.16
C SER A 102 11.66 -13.49 -5.83
N ILE A 103 12.38 -14.61 -5.66
CA ILE A 103 12.43 -15.38 -4.42
C ILE A 103 12.98 -14.51 -3.28
N ILE A 104 14.09 -13.78 -3.52
CA ILE A 104 14.71 -12.85 -2.54
C ILE A 104 13.75 -11.70 -2.25
N ARG A 105 13.18 -11.06 -3.28
CA ARG A 105 12.26 -9.92 -3.14
C ARG A 105 11.01 -10.27 -2.33
N LEU A 106 10.53 -11.50 -2.45
CA LEU A 106 9.36 -12.01 -1.73
C LEU A 106 9.69 -12.48 -0.30
N GLY A 107 10.94 -12.32 0.18
CA GLY A 107 11.35 -12.67 1.54
C GLY A 107 11.36 -14.19 1.82
N LEU A 108 11.43 -15.02 0.79
CA LEU A 108 11.35 -16.48 0.96
C LEU A 108 12.68 -17.13 1.40
N LEU A 109 13.74 -16.32 1.52
CA LEU A 109 15.07 -16.74 2.01
C LEU A 109 15.46 -16.07 3.33
N ASP A 110 14.49 -15.51 4.05
CA ASP A 110 14.76 -14.78 5.32
C ASP A 110 15.02 -15.72 6.51
N GLY A 111 14.79 -17.02 6.36
CA GLY A 111 15.05 -18.03 7.39
C GLY A 111 16.54 -18.29 7.62
N PRO A 112 16.97 -18.67 8.85
CA PRO A 112 18.37 -18.95 9.19
C PRO A 112 18.96 -20.09 8.35
N GLU A 113 18.13 -21.03 7.89
CA GLU A 113 18.52 -22.14 7.02
C GLU A 113 19.01 -21.66 5.64
N PHE A 114 18.64 -20.45 5.22
CA PHE A 114 19.06 -19.87 3.95
C PHE A 114 20.26 -18.94 4.05
N HIS A 115 20.78 -18.69 5.25
CA HIS A 115 21.86 -17.72 5.48
C HIS A 115 23.07 -17.92 4.55
N LYS A 116 23.52 -19.17 4.39
CA LYS A 116 24.65 -19.49 3.49
C LYS A 116 24.36 -19.15 2.03
N TRP A 117 23.14 -19.38 1.55
CA TRP A 117 22.77 -19.06 0.16
C TRP A 117 22.58 -17.56 -0.04
N ASN A 118 22.08 -16.83 0.95
CA ASN A 118 22.02 -15.37 0.89
C ASN A 118 23.40 -14.77 0.76
N GLN A 119 24.36 -15.20 1.57
CA GLN A 119 25.76 -14.78 1.46
C GLN A 119 26.34 -15.15 0.07
N LEU A 120 26.09 -16.38 -0.42
CA LEU A 120 26.50 -16.79 -1.76
C LEU A 120 25.96 -15.84 -2.83
N PHE A 121 24.70 -15.47 -2.77
CA PHE A 121 24.07 -14.59 -3.77
C PHE A 121 24.60 -13.16 -3.70
N GLU A 122 24.87 -12.62 -2.51
CA GLU A 122 25.54 -11.33 -2.32
C GLU A 122 26.91 -11.33 -2.98
N ILE A 123 27.74 -12.37 -2.75
CA ILE A 123 29.04 -12.54 -3.41
C ILE A 123 28.87 -12.60 -4.93
N VAL A 124 27.93 -13.39 -5.44
CA VAL A 124 27.69 -13.53 -6.89
C VAL A 124 27.29 -12.20 -7.52
N PHE A 125 26.46 -11.40 -6.84
CA PHE A 125 26.07 -10.08 -7.34
C PHE A 125 27.25 -9.11 -7.33
N ALA A 126 28.05 -9.09 -6.26
CA ALA A 126 29.27 -8.28 -6.19
C ALA A 126 30.29 -8.65 -7.27
N LEU A 127 30.49 -9.94 -7.53
CA LEU A 127 31.41 -10.42 -8.56
C LEU A 127 30.97 -10.06 -9.98
N LYS A 128 29.67 -10.00 -10.27
CA LYS A 128 29.17 -9.62 -11.61
C LYS A 128 29.57 -8.20 -12.03
N ASP A 129 29.71 -7.31 -11.07
CA ASP A 129 30.08 -5.91 -11.31
C ASP A 129 31.60 -5.73 -11.42
N ASN A 130 32.40 -6.75 -11.00
CA ASN A 130 33.86 -6.74 -10.95
C ASN A 130 34.48 -7.78 -11.88
N THR A 131 34.26 -7.64 -13.17
CA THR A 131 34.77 -8.60 -14.17
C THR A 131 35.77 -7.97 -15.12
N TYR A 132 36.81 -8.77 -15.52
CA TYR A 132 37.74 -8.39 -16.55
C TYR A 132 38.07 -9.58 -17.45
N LYS A 133 38.76 -9.33 -18.57
CA LYS A 133 39.15 -10.36 -19.55
C LYS A 133 40.64 -10.37 -19.76
N VAL A 134 41.19 -11.57 -19.86
CA VAL A 134 42.58 -11.81 -20.30
C VAL A 134 42.51 -12.73 -21.52
N GLY A 135 42.77 -12.18 -22.70
CA GLY A 135 42.55 -12.87 -23.96
C GLY A 135 41.08 -13.23 -24.17
N LYS A 136 40.78 -14.51 -24.25
CA LYS A 136 39.39 -15.01 -24.41
C LYS A 136 38.72 -15.38 -23.08
N ASP A 137 39.47 -15.43 -22.00
CA ASP A 137 39.01 -15.90 -20.70
C ASP A 137 38.51 -14.73 -19.86
N LYS A 138 37.42 -14.97 -19.16
CA LYS A 138 36.80 -14.03 -18.23
C LYS A 138 37.16 -14.40 -16.80
N TYR A 139 37.45 -13.35 -16.02
CA TYR A 139 37.82 -13.43 -14.61
C TYR A 139 36.92 -12.52 -13.77
N PHE A 140 36.74 -12.92 -12.51
CA PHE A 140 36.12 -12.10 -11.48
C PHE A 140 37.21 -11.57 -10.56
N ALA A 141 37.22 -10.27 -10.29
CA ALA A 141 38.08 -9.66 -9.29
C ALA A 141 37.39 -9.72 -7.92
N ILE A 142 38.14 -10.14 -6.90
CA ILE A 142 37.68 -10.31 -5.52
C ILE A 142 38.45 -9.31 -4.67
N SER A 143 37.79 -8.30 -4.13
CA SER A 143 38.40 -7.35 -3.21
C SER A 143 38.79 -8.02 -1.90
N TYR A 144 39.69 -7.38 -1.15
CA TYR A 144 40.13 -7.89 0.15
C TYR A 144 38.94 -8.08 1.10
N ASP A 145 38.01 -7.15 1.13
CA ASP A 145 36.83 -7.21 1.99
C ASP A 145 35.87 -8.37 1.62
N LEU A 146 35.82 -8.76 0.35
CA LEU A 146 34.99 -9.86 -0.13
C LEU A 146 35.64 -11.23 0.01
N LEU A 147 36.96 -11.27 0.21
CA LEU A 147 37.74 -12.52 0.22
C LEU A 147 37.36 -13.43 1.40
N GLU A 148 37.18 -12.87 2.58
CA GLU A 148 36.81 -13.61 3.78
C GLU A 148 35.43 -14.27 3.61
N ASP A 149 34.47 -13.53 3.15
CA ASP A 149 33.12 -14.02 2.85
C ASP A 149 33.13 -15.09 1.76
N PHE A 150 33.94 -14.87 0.70
CA PHE A 150 34.11 -15.84 -0.38
C PHE A 150 34.65 -17.18 0.16
N ILE A 151 35.73 -17.15 0.93
CA ILE A 151 36.31 -18.37 1.53
C ILE A 151 35.35 -19.02 2.52
N GLY A 152 34.64 -18.23 3.31
CA GLY A 152 33.59 -18.71 4.24
C GLY A 152 32.48 -19.48 3.56
N VAL A 153 32.00 -18.98 2.43
CA VAL A 153 30.90 -19.61 1.67
C VAL A 153 31.36 -20.80 0.86
N PHE A 154 32.53 -20.70 0.13
CA PHE A 154 33.01 -21.74 -0.76
C PHE A 154 33.85 -22.80 -0.03
N GLY A 155 34.37 -22.50 1.16
CA GLY A 155 35.13 -23.42 2.01
C GLY A 155 36.55 -23.71 1.50
N THR A 156 37.01 -22.98 0.47
CA THR A 156 38.34 -23.17 -0.11
C THR A 156 38.81 -21.89 -0.81
N ALA A 157 40.11 -21.72 -0.87
CA ALA A 157 40.78 -20.70 -1.68
C ALA A 157 41.31 -21.26 -3.01
N ASP A 158 41.01 -22.52 -3.35
CA ASP A 158 41.48 -23.15 -4.57
C ASP A 158 41.03 -22.38 -5.81
N GLY A 159 41.94 -22.18 -6.75
CA GLY A 159 41.68 -21.44 -7.98
C GLY A 159 41.74 -19.92 -7.85
N LEU A 160 41.94 -19.38 -6.63
CA LEU A 160 42.22 -17.97 -6.43
C LEU A 160 43.65 -17.62 -6.80
N GLN A 161 43.86 -16.50 -7.48
CA GLN A 161 45.16 -15.95 -7.85
C GLN A 161 45.31 -14.55 -7.27
N ALA A 162 46.37 -14.29 -6.51
CA ALA A 162 46.66 -12.95 -6.01
C ALA A 162 47.07 -12.03 -7.16
N LEU A 163 46.59 -10.78 -7.13
CA LEU A 163 46.94 -9.73 -8.06
C LEU A 163 47.94 -8.75 -7.41
N GLU A 164 48.65 -7.98 -8.24
CA GLU A 164 49.67 -7.03 -7.79
C GLU A 164 49.12 -5.91 -6.89
N ASP A 165 47.84 -5.58 -7.05
CA ASP A 165 47.13 -4.54 -6.27
C ASP A 165 46.60 -5.04 -4.90
N GLY A 166 46.91 -6.30 -4.53
CA GLY A 166 46.48 -6.94 -3.30
C GLY A 166 45.06 -7.52 -3.35
N SER A 167 44.34 -7.40 -4.47
CA SER A 167 43.12 -8.12 -4.71
C SER A 167 43.35 -9.54 -5.19
N TRP A 168 42.31 -10.31 -5.34
CA TRP A 168 42.33 -11.69 -5.82
C TRP A 168 41.48 -11.84 -7.07
N SER A 169 41.75 -12.89 -7.83
CA SER A 169 40.96 -13.24 -9.01
C SER A 169 40.66 -14.71 -9.09
N ILE A 170 39.57 -15.03 -9.76
CA ILE A 170 39.16 -16.39 -10.11
C ILE A 170 38.68 -16.44 -11.55
N SER A 171 39.03 -17.47 -12.31
CA SER A 171 38.47 -17.64 -13.64
C SER A 171 36.98 -17.97 -13.56
N GLU A 172 36.20 -17.49 -14.54
CA GLU A 172 34.75 -17.80 -14.62
C GLU A 172 34.49 -19.32 -14.63
N LYS A 173 35.37 -20.09 -15.24
CA LYS A 173 35.30 -21.56 -15.31
C LYS A 173 35.42 -22.22 -13.94
N GLU A 174 36.44 -21.83 -13.15
CA GLU A 174 36.63 -22.39 -11.80
C GLU A 174 35.50 -21.91 -10.85
N PHE A 175 35.17 -20.63 -10.89
CA PHE A 175 34.07 -20.10 -10.12
C PHE A 175 32.76 -20.85 -10.40
N LYS A 176 32.44 -21.10 -11.67
CA LYS A 176 31.21 -21.82 -12.06
C LYS A 176 31.19 -23.24 -11.50
N LYS A 177 32.29 -23.96 -11.49
CA LYS A 177 32.33 -25.30 -10.89
C LYS A 177 32.00 -25.29 -9.40
N MET A 178 32.58 -24.33 -8.66
CA MET A 178 32.34 -24.18 -7.22
C MET A 178 30.89 -23.77 -6.97
N TYR A 179 30.42 -22.80 -7.71
CA TYR A 179 29.05 -22.26 -7.62
C TYR A 179 28.00 -23.32 -7.92
N ASP A 180 28.12 -24.05 -9.04
CA ASP A 180 27.17 -25.10 -9.43
C ASP A 180 27.07 -26.19 -8.36
N LYS A 181 28.19 -26.58 -7.72
CA LYS A 181 28.19 -27.57 -6.64
C LYS A 181 27.37 -27.13 -5.42
N ILE A 182 27.50 -25.86 -5.04
CA ILE A 182 26.74 -25.31 -3.90
C ILE A 182 25.26 -25.15 -4.26
N LEU A 183 24.92 -24.87 -5.53
CA LEU A 183 23.56 -24.67 -5.97
C LEU A 183 22.71 -25.93 -6.07
N VAL A 184 23.31 -27.12 -6.15
CA VAL A 184 22.51 -28.36 -6.30
C VAL A 184 21.50 -28.51 -5.17
N PRO A 185 21.87 -28.49 -3.88
CA PRO A 185 20.89 -28.61 -2.80
C PRO A 185 19.92 -27.42 -2.75
N PHE A 186 20.31 -26.22 -3.16
CA PHE A 186 19.39 -25.09 -3.24
C PHE A 186 18.30 -25.30 -4.30
N LYS A 187 18.65 -25.80 -5.48
CA LYS A 187 17.69 -26.13 -6.53
C LYS A 187 16.67 -27.18 -6.07
N ASP A 188 17.13 -28.15 -5.28
CA ASP A 188 16.25 -29.19 -4.73
C ASP A 188 15.27 -28.58 -3.69
N ILE A 189 15.73 -27.63 -2.86
CA ILE A 189 14.88 -26.98 -1.86
C ILE A 189 13.81 -26.12 -2.52
N ILE A 190 14.19 -25.24 -3.47
CA ILE A 190 13.22 -24.34 -4.12
C ILE A 190 12.20 -25.09 -5.00
N ASN A 191 12.45 -26.34 -5.35
CA ASN A 191 11.52 -27.18 -6.13
C ASN A 191 10.71 -28.14 -5.27
N LYS A 192 10.81 -28.06 -3.93
CA LYS A 192 9.84 -28.75 -3.07
C LYS A 192 8.45 -28.12 -3.22
N GLU A 193 7.43 -28.95 -3.18
CA GLU A 193 6.04 -28.53 -3.33
C GLU A 193 5.66 -27.39 -2.37
N ASP A 194 6.07 -27.50 -1.11
CA ASP A 194 5.79 -26.46 -0.10
C ASP A 194 6.46 -25.12 -0.44
N PHE A 195 7.68 -25.13 -0.97
CA PHE A 195 8.35 -23.90 -1.37
C PHE A 195 7.70 -23.26 -2.59
N ILE A 196 7.33 -24.06 -3.60
CA ILE A 196 6.61 -23.58 -4.78
C ILE A 196 5.26 -22.99 -4.37
N ARG A 197 4.53 -23.65 -3.48
CA ARG A 197 3.27 -23.13 -2.93
C ARG A 197 3.49 -21.81 -2.19
N ALA A 198 4.51 -21.72 -1.33
CA ALA A 198 4.86 -20.48 -0.64
C ALA A 198 5.21 -19.36 -1.62
N TYR A 199 5.95 -19.66 -2.69
CA TYR A 199 6.28 -18.70 -3.74
C TYR A 199 5.03 -18.16 -4.46
N ASN A 200 4.13 -19.04 -4.89
CA ASN A 200 2.89 -18.64 -5.56
C ASN A 200 1.99 -17.83 -4.62
N ASN A 201 1.88 -18.21 -3.35
CA ASN A 201 1.13 -17.47 -2.34
C ASN A 201 1.75 -16.09 -2.09
N ALA A 202 3.08 -16.00 -1.99
CA ALA A 202 3.77 -14.73 -1.78
C ALA A 202 3.55 -13.75 -2.95
N GLN A 203 3.54 -14.24 -4.20
CA GLN A 203 3.18 -13.43 -5.37
C GLN A 203 1.72 -12.93 -5.27
N PHE A 204 0.80 -13.81 -4.87
CA PHE A 204 -0.60 -13.42 -4.67
C PHE A 204 -0.72 -12.29 -3.64
N PHE A 205 -0.09 -12.44 -2.48
CA PHE A 205 -0.16 -11.43 -1.42
C PHE A 205 0.55 -10.12 -1.78
N GLU A 206 1.62 -10.16 -2.57
CA GLU A 206 2.26 -8.95 -3.10
C GLU A 206 1.29 -8.17 -4.00
N ILE A 207 0.64 -8.86 -4.96
CA ILE A 207 -0.34 -8.24 -5.85
C ILE A 207 -1.57 -7.77 -5.06
N TRP A 208 -2.00 -8.56 -4.06
CA TRP A 208 -3.09 -8.18 -3.17
C TRP A 208 -2.79 -6.87 -2.43
N GLY A 209 -1.62 -6.75 -1.82
CA GLY A 209 -1.19 -5.52 -1.16
C GLY A 209 -1.16 -4.29 -2.09
N ASP A 210 -0.80 -4.50 -3.37
CA ASP A 210 -0.78 -3.42 -4.36
C ASP A 210 -2.18 -2.99 -4.82
N LEU A 211 -3.09 -3.93 -5.05
CA LEU A 211 -4.37 -3.69 -5.70
C LEU A 211 -5.56 -3.63 -4.75
N ALA A 212 -5.52 -4.41 -3.67
CA ALA A 212 -6.62 -4.64 -2.74
C ALA A 212 -6.34 -4.10 -1.32
N ASP A 213 -5.45 -3.10 -1.19
CA ASP A 213 -5.17 -2.43 0.08
C ASP A 213 -6.45 -1.77 0.66
N GLY A 214 -6.66 -1.95 1.97
CA GLY A 214 -7.78 -1.40 2.71
C GLY A 214 -9.04 -2.28 2.72
N THR A 215 -10.12 -1.71 3.25
CA THR A 215 -11.42 -2.35 3.43
C THR A 215 -12.33 -2.13 2.22
N VAL A 216 -13.42 -2.90 2.13
CA VAL A 216 -14.46 -2.71 1.10
C VAL A 216 -15.08 -1.31 1.20
N ALA A 217 -15.33 -0.80 2.39
CA ALA A 217 -15.85 0.54 2.61
C ALA A 217 -14.88 1.62 2.07
N LYS A 218 -13.57 1.46 2.32
CA LYS A 218 -12.55 2.33 1.73
C LYS A 218 -12.54 2.24 0.19
N TRP A 219 -12.71 1.05 -0.39
CA TRP A 219 -12.79 0.88 -1.84
C TRP A 219 -14.00 1.60 -2.44
N GLN A 220 -15.16 1.51 -1.79
CA GLN A 220 -16.37 2.22 -2.19
C GLN A 220 -16.14 3.74 -2.15
N MET A 221 -15.61 4.26 -1.04
CA MET A 221 -15.32 5.68 -0.92
C MET A 221 -14.33 6.18 -1.97
N GLU A 222 -13.26 5.41 -2.27
CA GLU A 222 -12.27 5.75 -3.31
C GLU A 222 -12.85 5.69 -4.74
N SER A 223 -13.83 4.82 -4.99
CA SER A 223 -14.32 4.52 -6.33
C SER A 223 -15.59 5.27 -6.68
N VAL A 224 -16.53 5.38 -5.76
CA VAL A 224 -17.86 6.00 -6.00
C VAL A 224 -18.13 7.20 -5.08
N SER A 225 -17.26 7.49 -4.13
CA SER A 225 -17.33 8.64 -3.21
C SER A 225 -18.48 8.58 -2.20
N TYR A 226 -19.06 7.42 -1.94
CA TYR A 226 -20.05 7.19 -0.89
C TYR A 226 -19.98 5.73 -0.41
N TYR A 227 -20.62 5.43 0.72
CA TYR A 227 -20.78 4.08 1.23
C TYR A 227 -22.11 3.48 0.79
N ASN A 228 -22.10 2.25 0.32
CA ASN A 228 -23.29 1.47 0.02
C ASN A 228 -23.86 0.77 1.27
N ASP A 229 -22.99 0.50 2.22
CA ASP A 229 -23.26 -0.22 3.46
C ASP A 229 -23.13 0.74 4.66
N GLU A 230 -23.35 0.24 5.87
CA GLU A 230 -23.12 0.99 7.11
C GLU A 230 -21.68 1.50 7.17
N HIS A 231 -21.51 2.67 7.77
CA HIS A 231 -20.21 3.30 7.88
C HIS A 231 -19.35 2.56 8.91
N GLU A 232 -18.07 2.29 8.60
CA GLU A 232 -17.15 1.55 9.49
C GLU A 232 -17.06 2.13 10.90
N LEU A 233 -17.27 3.46 11.05
CA LEU A 233 -17.20 4.14 12.33
C LEU A 233 -18.50 4.13 13.15
N ASP A 234 -19.60 3.58 12.61
CA ASP A 234 -20.90 3.58 13.32
C ASP A 234 -20.88 2.67 14.56
N GLY A 235 -20.08 1.61 14.51
CA GLY A 235 -19.89 0.68 15.63
C GLY A 235 -18.87 1.13 16.69
N VAL A 236 -18.19 2.26 16.53
CA VAL A 236 -17.13 2.70 17.45
C VAL A 236 -17.71 3.17 18.79
N ASP A 237 -17.14 2.69 19.91
CA ASP A 237 -17.49 3.15 21.26
C ASP A 237 -17.04 4.59 21.49
N LYS A 238 -17.96 5.53 21.19
CA LYS A 238 -17.68 6.97 21.28
C LYS A 238 -17.36 7.43 22.69
N ASP A 239 -18.02 6.86 23.67
CA ASP A 239 -17.83 7.25 25.08
C ASP A 239 -16.47 6.83 25.59
N PHE A 240 -16.04 5.63 25.26
CA PHE A 240 -14.71 5.11 25.62
C PHE A 240 -13.58 5.99 25.05
N TYR A 241 -13.71 6.43 23.80
CA TYR A 241 -12.69 7.26 23.14
C TYR A 241 -12.89 8.77 23.35
N GLY A 242 -13.91 9.19 24.08
CA GLY A 242 -14.25 10.59 24.29
C GLY A 242 -14.58 11.34 22.98
N ILE A 243 -15.26 10.66 22.06
CA ILE A 243 -15.61 11.18 20.76
C ILE A 243 -16.92 11.98 20.87
N THR A 244 -16.91 13.18 20.31
CA THR A 244 -18.05 14.11 20.28
C THR A 244 -18.51 14.32 18.86
N ASN A 245 -19.77 14.64 18.65
CA ASN A 245 -20.29 15.05 17.35
C ASN A 245 -19.98 16.53 17.08
N PHE A 246 -19.73 16.89 15.83
CA PHE A 246 -19.34 18.26 15.47
C PHE A 246 -20.46 19.28 15.76
N PHE A 247 -21.70 18.94 15.44
CA PHE A 247 -22.81 19.87 15.57
C PHE A 247 -23.28 20.04 17.02
N ASP A 248 -22.85 19.17 17.93
CA ASP A 248 -23.10 19.30 19.38
C ASP A 248 -22.14 20.30 20.04
N LEU A 249 -21.05 20.68 19.35
CA LEU A 249 -20.08 21.65 19.86
C LEU A 249 -20.56 23.09 19.72
N ASP A 250 -20.19 23.93 20.68
CA ASP A 250 -20.46 25.36 20.62
C ASP A 250 -19.81 26.01 19.37
N ILE A 251 -20.55 26.88 18.67
CA ILE A 251 -20.09 27.59 17.47
C ILE A 251 -18.85 28.45 17.77
N LYS A 252 -18.78 29.02 18.97
CA LYS A 252 -17.62 29.78 19.46
C LYS A 252 -16.78 28.92 20.38
N PRO A 253 -15.47 28.80 20.14
CA PRO A 253 -14.62 27.95 20.97
C PRO A 253 -14.50 28.51 22.39
N LYS A 254 -14.64 27.65 23.38
CA LYS A 254 -14.51 28.00 24.79
C LYS A 254 -13.02 28.21 25.16
N ILE A 255 -12.72 29.34 25.76
CA ILE A 255 -11.38 29.69 26.26
C ILE A 255 -11.21 29.08 27.64
N ILE A 256 -10.19 28.25 27.82
CA ILE A 256 -9.84 27.59 29.11
C ILE A 256 -8.58 28.21 29.77
N GLY A 257 -7.89 29.10 29.05
CA GLY A 257 -6.68 29.74 29.55
C GLY A 257 -6.08 30.71 28.55
N MET A 258 -4.97 31.36 28.96
CA MET A 258 -4.20 32.23 28.09
C MET A 258 -2.73 31.82 28.13
N ASN A 259 -2.10 31.78 26.97
CA ASN A 259 -0.67 31.53 26.82
C ASN A 259 0.05 32.82 26.43
N ASN A 260 1.16 33.11 27.10
CA ASN A 260 2.00 34.26 26.81
C ASN A 260 3.20 33.83 25.97
N PHE A 261 3.27 34.31 24.73
CA PHE A 261 4.42 34.03 23.86
C PHE A 261 4.93 35.34 23.26
N LYS A 262 6.20 35.67 23.52
CA LYS A 262 6.86 36.89 23.04
C LYS A 262 6.07 38.19 23.34
N GLY A 263 5.53 38.29 24.56
CA GLY A 263 4.78 39.48 25.02
C GLY A 263 3.34 39.59 24.44
N ARG A 264 2.87 38.59 23.72
CA ARG A 264 1.48 38.53 23.22
C ARG A 264 0.72 37.44 23.93
N GLN A 265 -0.55 37.71 24.24
CA GLN A 265 -1.46 36.75 24.84
C GLN A 265 -2.24 36.03 23.75
N PHE A 266 -2.26 34.69 23.84
CA PHE A 266 -3.01 33.82 22.92
C PHE A 266 -3.99 32.97 23.75
N PRO A 267 -5.26 32.87 23.35
CA PRO A 267 -6.23 32.04 24.04
C PRO A 267 -5.89 30.53 23.83
N ILE A 268 -6.05 29.77 24.90
CA ILE A 268 -6.04 28.34 24.91
C ILE A 268 -7.51 27.87 24.84
N TYR A 269 -7.89 27.18 23.81
CA TYR A 269 -9.23 26.67 23.61
C TYR A 269 -9.39 25.28 24.17
N GLU A 270 -10.57 24.97 24.71
CA GLU A 270 -11.01 23.60 24.98
C GLU A 270 -10.99 22.80 23.70
N THR A 271 -10.52 21.54 23.76
CA THR A 271 -10.39 20.69 22.57
C THR A 271 -11.23 19.42 22.72
N TYR A 272 -11.81 19.01 21.62
CA TYR A 272 -12.69 17.86 21.48
C TYR A 272 -12.10 16.87 20.49
N THR A 273 -12.56 15.62 20.54
CA THR A 273 -12.14 14.56 19.63
C THR A 273 -13.28 14.22 18.69
N LEU A 274 -13.01 14.25 17.38
CA LEU A 274 -13.92 13.80 16.34
C LEU A 274 -13.29 12.62 15.58
N ILE A 275 -14.13 11.77 15.01
CA ILE A 275 -13.73 10.75 14.04
C ILE A 275 -14.47 10.92 12.72
N GLY A 276 -13.86 10.48 11.64
CA GLY A 276 -14.51 10.52 10.33
C GLY A 276 -13.62 10.06 9.20
N THR A 277 -14.22 10.02 8.00
CA THR A 277 -13.55 9.64 6.77
C THR A 277 -13.13 10.87 5.97
N VAL A 278 -11.88 10.89 5.53
CA VAL A 278 -11.38 11.95 4.65
C VAL A 278 -12.03 11.82 3.28
N LEU A 279 -12.75 12.85 2.84
CA LEU A 279 -13.38 12.91 1.51
C LEU A 279 -12.49 13.61 0.49
N ASP A 280 -11.87 14.71 0.90
CA ASP A 280 -11.05 15.55 0.02
C ASP A 280 -10.07 16.41 0.81
N ARG A 281 -9.08 16.98 0.11
CA ARG A 281 -8.08 17.89 0.68
C ARG A 281 -7.80 19.08 -0.25
N ASP A 282 -7.75 20.25 0.35
CA ASP A 282 -7.32 21.49 -0.30
C ASP A 282 -5.96 21.93 0.29
N LYS A 283 -4.90 21.72 -0.50
CA LYS A 283 -3.53 22.07 -0.06
C LYS A 283 -3.31 23.57 0.05
N ASN A 284 -3.98 24.36 -0.77
CA ASN A 284 -3.84 25.82 -0.78
C ASN A 284 -4.47 26.43 0.47
N LYS A 285 -5.66 25.96 0.81
CA LYS A 285 -6.38 26.41 2.00
C LYS A 285 -5.93 25.69 3.27
N LYS A 286 -5.11 24.63 3.16
CA LYS A 286 -4.68 23.75 4.26
C LYS A 286 -5.84 23.18 5.05
N GLN A 287 -6.80 22.61 4.33
CA GLN A 287 -8.01 22.03 4.89
C GLN A 287 -8.34 20.70 4.25
N ILE A 288 -9.14 19.90 4.96
CA ILE A 288 -9.71 18.65 4.46
C ILE A 288 -11.22 18.66 4.69
N SER A 289 -11.95 17.97 3.84
CA SER A 289 -13.35 17.62 4.05
C SER A 289 -13.43 16.26 4.69
N VAL A 290 -14.16 16.12 5.77
CA VAL A 290 -14.29 14.89 6.54
C VAL A 290 -15.77 14.56 6.70
N LEU A 291 -16.15 13.33 6.38
CA LEU A 291 -17.46 12.77 6.67
C LEU A 291 -17.45 12.23 8.10
N THR A 292 -18.28 12.80 8.94
CA THR A 292 -18.56 12.35 10.32
C THR A 292 -19.95 11.73 10.38
N CYS A 293 -20.32 11.13 11.50
CA CYS A 293 -21.66 10.56 11.69
C CYS A 293 -22.81 11.60 11.56
N ASP A 294 -22.51 12.86 11.80
CA ASP A 294 -23.47 13.98 11.75
C ASP A 294 -23.35 14.85 10.48
N GLY A 295 -22.49 14.46 9.52
CA GLY A 295 -22.39 15.09 8.21
C GLY A 295 -20.99 15.43 7.76
N VAL A 296 -20.89 16.16 6.66
CA VAL A 296 -19.60 16.58 6.09
C VAL A 296 -19.15 17.90 6.73
N ILE A 297 -17.97 17.90 7.29
CA ILE A 297 -17.37 19.06 7.92
C ILE A 297 -16.08 19.49 7.22
N THR A 298 -15.74 20.78 7.35
CA THR A 298 -14.45 21.31 6.95
C THR A 298 -13.49 21.33 8.15
N VAL A 299 -12.35 20.65 8.02
CA VAL A 299 -11.32 20.62 9.05
C VAL A 299 -10.13 21.43 8.59
N LYS A 300 -9.76 22.45 9.37
CA LYS A 300 -8.68 23.37 9.08
C LYS A 300 -7.45 23.06 9.91
N ALA A 301 -6.30 22.89 9.26
CA ALA A 301 -5.02 22.70 9.92
C ALA A 301 -4.26 24.03 10.00
N GLN A 302 -3.66 24.33 11.16
CA GLN A 302 -2.85 25.51 11.37
C GLN A 302 -1.36 25.20 11.31
N GLY A 303 -0.54 26.20 10.94
CA GLY A 303 0.91 26.08 10.90
C GLY A 303 1.41 24.95 9.99
N GLY A 304 2.37 24.18 10.48
CA GLY A 304 2.96 23.03 9.78
C GLY A 304 2.17 21.74 9.85
N SER A 305 1.05 21.70 10.61
CA SER A 305 0.28 20.47 10.86
C SER A 305 -0.25 19.86 9.57
N PHE A 306 -0.78 20.67 8.63
CA PHE A 306 -1.27 20.14 7.35
C PHE A 306 -0.16 19.41 6.58
N SER A 307 0.98 20.06 6.37
CA SER A 307 2.10 19.48 5.62
C SER A 307 2.68 18.23 6.29
N HIS A 308 2.63 18.18 7.64
CA HIS A 308 3.09 17.02 8.40
C HIS A 308 2.26 15.77 8.08
N TYR A 309 0.94 15.89 8.08
CA TYR A 309 0.04 14.75 7.84
C TYR A 309 -0.24 14.48 6.35
N ASP A 310 -0.12 15.50 5.48
CA ASP A 310 -0.33 15.34 4.02
C ASP A 310 0.90 14.80 3.28
N LYS A 311 2.08 14.76 3.91
CA LYS A 311 3.33 14.31 3.28
C LYS A 311 3.28 12.80 2.97
N THR A 312 3.61 12.41 1.73
CA THR A 312 3.94 11.03 1.40
C THR A 312 5.41 10.77 1.73
N ILE A 313 5.69 9.72 2.47
CA ILE A 313 7.02 9.32 2.92
C ILE A 313 7.52 8.21 2.01
N SER A 314 8.71 8.40 1.42
CA SER A 314 9.33 7.43 0.53
C SER A 314 10.80 7.26 0.89
N ARG A 315 11.34 6.06 0.70
CA ARG A 315 12.75 5.71 0.91
C ARG A 315 13.32 5.11 -0.38
N ASN A 316 14.58 5.34 -0.63
CA ASN A 316 15.28 4.64 -1.72
C ASN A 316 15.75 3.27 -1.23
N VAL A 317 15.25 2.22 -1.87
CA VAL A 317 15.64 0.83 -1.59
C VAL A 317 16.15 0.23 -2.90
N GLY A 318 17.40 -0.16 -2.93
CA GLY A 318 18.02 -0.74 -4.13
C GLY A 318 18.00 0.18 -5.37
N GLY A 319 18.14 1.52 -5.19
CA GLY A 319 18.10 2.49 -6.28
C GLY A 319 16.67 2.84 -6.79
N LYS A 320 15.62 2.28 -6.19
CA LYS A 320 14.23 2.60 -6.53
C LYS A 320 13.56 3.32 -5.36
N LYS A 321 12.76 4.35 -5.70
CA LYS A 321 11.94 5.07 -4.73
C LYS A 321 10.74 4.21 -4.36
N GLN A 322 10.69 3.77 -3.10
CA GLN A 322 9.57 3.02 -2.52
C GLN A 322 8.77 3.92 -1.58
N THR A 323 7.44 3.92 -1.71
CA THR A 323 6.57 4.61 -0.77
C THR A 323 6.43 3.78 0.49
N ILE A 324 6.85 4.34 1.63
CA ILE A 324 6.74 3.71 2.95
C ILE A 324 5.39 4.05 3.59
N GLU A 325 4.96 5.30 3.45
CA GLU A 325 3.70 5.76 4.02
C GLU A 325 3.05 6.81 3.12
N LYS A 326 1.78 6.62 2.80
CA LYS A 326 0.98 7.60 2.06
C LYS A 326 0.55 8.75 2.96
N SER A 327 0.04 9.84 2.37
CA SER A 327 -0.61 10.92 3.10
C SER A 327 -1.77 10.39 3.95
N TRP A 328 -1.89 10.84 5.21
CA TRP A 328 -3.05 10.51 6.04
C TRP A 328 -4.32 11.21 5.59
N PHE A 329 -4.19 12.29 4.81
CA PHE A 329 -5.31 13.00 4.20
C PHE A 329 -5.68 12.47 2.80
N THR A 330 -5.41 11.19 2.56
CA THR A 330 -5.90 10.49 1.36
C THR A 330 -7.38 10.16 1.53
N ARG A 331 -8.16 10.34 0.47
CA ARG A 331 -9.58 9.98 0.44
C ARG A 331 -9.81 8.53 0.89
N GLY A 332 -10.82 8.31 1.71
CA GLY A 332 -11.16 7.01 2.28
C GLY A 332 -10.37 6.65 3.55
N ASN A 333 -9.37 7.42 3.95
CA ASN A 333 -8.71 7.19 5.23
C ASN A 333 -9.61 7.61 6.38
N LEU A 334 -9.65 6.77 7.41
CA LEU A 334 -10.31 7.05 8.68
C LEU A 334 -9.35 7.81 9.59
N VAL A 335 -9.83 8.89 10.18
CA VAL A 335 -9.00 9.75 11.04
C VAL A 335 -9.70 10.09 12.35
N MET A 336 -8.90 10.14 13.41
CA MET A 336 -9.29 10.73 14.69
C MET A 336 -8.63 12.11 14.79
N LEU A 337 -9.41 13.13 15.08
CA LEU A 337 -9.04 14.54 15.01
C LEU A 337 -9.22 15.20 16.37
N LYS A 338 -8.20 15.94 16.85
CA LYS A 338 -8.29 16.74 18.08
C LYS A 338 -8.22 18.22 17.76
N GLY A 339 -9.24 18.96 18.19
CA GLY A 339 -9.36 20.40 17.89
C GLY A 339 -10.58 21.03 18.54
N TYR A 340 -11.02 22.13 17.97
CA TYR A 340 -12.17 22.89 18.46
C TYR A 340 -13.02 23.40 17.28
N ARG A 341 -14.32 23.58 17.53
CA ARG A 341 -15.20 24.21 16.55
C ARG A 341 -15.06 25.72 16.53
N ARG A 342 -14.99 26.29 15.35
CA ARG A 342 -15.09 27.73 15.12
C ARG A 342 -16.02 27.93 13.92
N GLU A 343 -17.21 28.44 14.19
CA GLU A 343 -18.27 28.59 13.18
C GLU A 343 -18.53 27.25 12.47
N ASP A 344 -18.38 27.18 11.16
CA ASP A 344 -18.63 26.00 10.32
C ASP A 344 -17.37 25.12 10.12
N GLN A 345 -16.28 25.40 10.86
CA GLN A 345 -15.04 24.67 10.70
C GLN A 345 -14.59 24.04 12.00
N PHE A 346 -13.99 22.86 11.88
CA PHE A 346 -13.21 22.25 12.96
C PHE A 346 -11.74 22.60 12.79
N VAL A 347 -11.18 23.33 13.75
CA VAL A 347 -9.79 23.80 13.72
C VAL A 347 -8.93 22.85 14.51
N LEU A 348 -7.98 22.18 13.85
CA LEU A 348 -7.06 21.26 14.50
C LEU A 348 -6.19 22.00 15.53
N LYS A 349 -6.01 21.40 16.68
CA LYS A 349 -5.00 21.85 17.64
C LYS A 349 -3.63 21.81 16.95
N THR A 350 -2.78 22.77 17.26
CA THR A 350 -1.43 22.83 16.68
C THR A 350 -0.59 21.67 17.22
N TYR A 351 0.03 20.91 16.32
CA TYR A 351 0.95 19.84 16.69
C TYR A 351 2.16 20.41 17.45
N SER A 352 2.45 19.85 18.62
CA SER A 352 3.63 20.19 19.42
C SER A 352 4.65 19.07 19.37
N LYS A 353 5.93 19.40 19.10
CA LYS A 353 7.07 18.48 19.13
C LYS A 353 7.67 18.28 20.53
N GLY A 354 6.98 18.66 21.59
CA GLY A 354 7.44 18.53 22.97
C GLY A 354 7.49 17.11 23.51
N SER A 355 7.95 16.94 24.75
CA SER A 355 8.08 15.65 25.45
C SER A 355 6.72 14.99 25.73
N GLU A 356 5.65 15.76 25.77
CA GLU A 356 4.25 15.30 25.83
C GLU A 356 3.63 15.54 24.46
N LYS A 357 3.70 14.50 23.62
CA LYS A 357 3.17 14.56 22.25
C LYS A 357 1.66 14.43 22.28
N GLU A 358 0.93 15.52 22.23
CA GLU A 358 -0.47 15.47 21.87
C GLU A 358 -0.61 15.34 20.36
N HIS A 359 -1.00 14.18 19.92
CA HIS A 359 -1.33 13.94 18.51
C HIS A 359 -2.64 14.62 18.17
N THR A 360 -2.62 15.49 17.17
CA THR A 360 -3.81 16.24 16.72
C THR A 360 -4.55 15.54 15.59
N VAL A 361 -3.88 14.65 14.91
CA VAL A 361 -4.44 13.72 13.92
C VAL A 361 -3.85 12.34 14.20
N GLN A 362 -4.70 11.34 14.24
CA GLN A 362 -4.32 9.94 14.34
C GLN A 362 -5.01 9.20 13.20
N LEU A 363 -4.28 8.27 12.55
CA LEU A 363 -4.84 7.43 11.51
C LEU A 363 -5.50 6.22 12.17
N ILE A 364 -6.77 6.01 11.92
CA ILE A 364 -7.46 4.77 12.29
C ILE A 364 -7.12 3.74 11.21
N THR A 365 -6.45 2.67 11.61
CA THR A 365 -5.97 1.63 10.70
C THR A 365 -6.90 0.44 10.62
N ASP A 366 -7.73 0.25 11.65
CA ASP A 366 -8.70 -0.83 11.72
C ASP A 366 -9.83 -0.47 12.70
N VAL A 367 -11.02 -1.00 12.45
CA VAL A 367 -12.19 -0.93 13.34
C VAL A 367 -12.68 -2.35 13.55
N ARG A 368 -12.68 -2.80 14.81
CA ARG A 368 -13.08 -4.15 15.18
C ARG A 368 -14.58 -4.24 15.41
N GLU A 369 -15.11 -5.46 15.34
CA GLU A 369 -16.54 -5.75 15.57
C GLU A 369 -17.01 -5.36 16.99
N ASP A 370 -16.12 -5.34 17.98
CA ASP A 370 -16.41 -4.92 19.34
C ASP A 370 -16.40 -3.39 19.56
N GLY A 371 -16.25 -2.60 18.48
CA GLY A 371 -16.20 -1.14 18.54
C GLY A 371 -14.82 -0.57 18.89
N THR A 372 -13.80 -1.41 19.11
CA THR A 372 -12.44 -0.93 19.33
C THR A 372 -11.75 -0.53 18.04
N ILE A 373 -10.89 0.49 18.11
CA ILE A 373 -10.13 0.99 16.96
C ILE A 373 -8.64 0.82 17.16
N LEU A 374 -7.94 0.46 16.10
CA LEU A 374 -6.47 0.50 16.06
C LEU A 374 -6.02 1.84 15.49
N ILE A 375 -5.13 2.51 16.23
CA ILE A 375 -4.72 3.88 15.94
C ILE A 375 -3.22 3.94 15.70
N LYS A 376 -2.82 4.58 14.59
CA LYS A 376 -1.46 5.01 14.34
C LYS A 376 -1.34 6.50 14.68
N SER A 377 -0.54 6.83 15.70
CA SER A 377 -0.38 8.19 16.20
C SER A 377 0.84 8.89 15.63
N GLU A 378 1.92 8.17 15.32
CA GLU A 378 3.14 8.74 14.76
C GLU A 378 3.33 8.36 13.28
N ARG A 379 3.77 9.32 12.50
CA ARG A 379 4.18 9.10 11.12
C ARG A 379 5.57 8.47 11.06
N GLU A 380 5.82 7.68 10.01
CA GLU A 380 7.12 7.09 9.75
C GLU A 380 8.21 8.17 9.72
N ARG A 381 9.39 7.84 10.25
CA ARG A 381 10.58 8.69 10.18
C ARG A 381 11.45 8.24 8.99
N VAL A 382 11.86 9.20 8.19
CA VAL A 382 12.80 8.97 7.07
C VAL A 382 14.23 9.08 7.58
#